data_b9f36086e6332db8ebf81aaa5db4be0e
#
_entry.id   b9f36086e6332db8ebf81aaa5db4be0e
#
_cell.length_a   1.000
_cell.length_b   1.000
_cell.length_c   1.000
_cell.angle_alpha   90.00
_cell.angle_beta   90.00
_cell.angle_gamma   90.00
#
_symmetry.space_group_name_H-M   'P 1'
#
loop_
_entity.id
_entity.type
_entity.pdbx_description
1 polymer ?
#
loop_
_entity_poly.entity_id
_entity_poly.type
_entity_poly.pdbx_seq_one_letter_code
_entity_poly.pdbx_strand_id
1 'polypeptide(L)'
;MPYDLIIKNGKIVDGSGLPGFHGDVAVSGGRIVEIGKVNGEARQMLNADGLVVAPGIIDNHTHYDAQVTWDPLCTYSCYHGITTVVMGNCSLAMAPAHREDREMLAGVLSHVEAIPLEAIQAGVNWSWETIPEYLNALDQRLGINVASLIGHSAVRRYVMGEASQERHATDDEVAAMKAIVREGLEAGAVGVSFERNLRHFDWNGRLAPTNLASEAEIFAVAGVPDEMGRGVIQFGGDRNLSTQVAKNSRRPVFYGNITQQAVAPDRWRKQLAEAENMMRQGHRAYQFVMPRPGDLRYTLKTAQHFDAMASWKPVMLLPLEQRKEAFRDPETRAKLHVEAVETPPDRTRPGDFTRRWDLQFVFRPALPKNQRLTGKSVAEIAREQNKDLLDAFLDLALEENLETEFERREVNSDEAAMTALLTSPYTVIGQSDGGAHVVFRTDYSYSTYLLSHWVREKEIMSLEDAIRKLTFVPASLFGFSDRGLVRPGMAADLMVFDPATISPLEPGEAHDLPGGAKRRKQLAQGIEWTVVNGQVLMERGKHTGVYPGKVARSSSAAQQ
;
A
#
# COMPACT_ATOMS: atom_id res chain seq x y z
N MET A 1 26.05 -20.94 24.93
CA MET A 1 25.48 -21.62 23.75
C MET A 1 25.81 -20.78 22.52
N PRO A 2 26.04 -21.37 21.33
CA PRO A 2 26.27 -20.59 20.14
C PRO A 2 25.03 -19.74 19.82
N TYR A 3 25.24 -18.57 19.19
CA TYR A 3 24.15 -17.72 18.67
C TYR A 3 23.41 -18.45 17.55
N ASP A 4 22.16 -18.07 17.30
CA ASP A 4 21.41 -18.61 16.14
C ASP A 4 21.93 -18.00 14.84
N LEU A 5 22.18 -16.67 14.85
CA LEU A 5 22.70 -15.92 13.73
C LEU A 5 23.66 -14.82 14.20
N ILE A 6 24.78 -14.63 13.50
CA ILE A 6 25.61 -13.44 13.61
C ILE A 6 25.74 -12.78 12.24
N ILE A 7 25.45 -11.48 12.16
CA ILE A 7 25.73 -10.64 10.99
C ILE A 7 26.97 -9.83 11.31
N LYS A 8 28.05 -10.03 10.54
CA LYS A 8 29.39 -9.48 10.78
C LYS A 8 29.67 -8.28 9.90
N ASN A 9 30.48 -7.34 10.41
CA ASN A 9 31.17 -6.27 9.67
C ASN A 9 30.23 -5.26 8.97
N GLY A 10 28.95 -5.18 9.32
CA GLY A 10 28.00 -4.29 8.65
C GLY A 10 28.07 -2.84 9.14
N LYS A 11 27.64 -1.88 8.30
CA LYS A 11 27.26 -0.55 8.75
C LYS A 11 25.85 -0.62 9.36
N ILE A 12 25.75 -0.53 10.68
CA ILE A 12 24.48 -0.58 11.40
C ILE A 12 23.82 0.79 11.32
N VAL A 13 22.63 0.87 10.70
CA VAL A 13 21.71 2.01 10.72
C VAL A 13 20.53 1.60 11.57
N ASP A 14 20.54 1.95 12.84
CA ASP A 14 19.72 1.32 13.89
C ASP A 14 18.23 1.69 13.89
N GLY A 15 17.79 2.56 12.98
CA GLY A 15 16.41 3.03 12.89
C GLY A 15 16.07 4.20 13.80
N SER A 16 16.99 4.68 14.64
CA SER A 16 16.76 5.84 15.52
C SER A 16 16.84 7.19 14.80
N GLY A 17 17.50 7.23 13.64
CA GLY A 17 17.89 8.44 12.93
C GLY A 17 19.26 8.99 13.36
N LEU A 18 19.96 8.33 14.28
CA LEU A 18 21.34 8.64 14.63
C LEU A 18 22.31 8.13 13.55
N PRO A 19 23.52 8.73 13.44
CA PRO A 19 24.51 8.27 12.48
C PRO A 19 24.82 6.77 12.60
N GLY A 20 24.89 6.08 11.46
CA GLY A 20 25.24 4.67 11.41
C GLY A 20 26.69 4.41 11.87
N PHE A 21 26.95 3.23 12.41
CA PHE A 21 28.25 2.80 12.91
C PHE A 21 28.58 1.37 12.44
N HIS A 22 29.86 1.03 12.40
CA HIS A 22 30.30 -0.33 12.04
C HIS A 22 30.22 -1.28 13.24
N GLY A 23 29.71 -2.48 13.01
CA GLY A 23 29.59 -3.49 14.04
C GLY A 23 28.95 -4.79 13.56
N ASP A 24 28.82 -5.71 14.49
CA ASP A 24 28.16 -6.99 14.31
C ASP A 24 26.80 -6.97 15.03
N VAL A 25 25.91 -7.85 14.60
CA VAL A 25 24.60 -8.08 15.25
C VAL A 25 24.48 -9.57 15.56
N ALA A 26 24.32 -9.93 16.85
CA ALA A 26 24.08 -11.30 17.27
C ALA A 26 22.63 -11.53 17.66
N VAL A 27 22.10 -12.68 17.26
CA VAL A 27 20.72 -13.08 17.43
C VAL A 27 20.62 -14.42 18.14
N SER A 28 19.73 -14.52 19.12
CA SER A 28 19.34 -15.75 19.79
C SER A 28 17.85 -15.74 20.11
N GLY A 29 17.16 -16.85 19.90
CA GLY A 29 15.73 -17.00 20.18
C GLY A 29 14.85 -15.99 19.42
N GLY A 30 15.27 -15.61 18.21
CA GLY A 30 14.55 -14.65 17.37
C GLY A 30 14.73 -13.19 17.78
N ARG A 31 15.59 -12.89 18.77
CA ARG A 31 15.84 -11.54 19.27
C ARG A 31 17.31 -11.14 19.10
N ILE A 32 17.52 -9.85 18.90
CA ILE A 32 18.86 -9.24 18.95
C ILE A 32 19.33 -9.30 20.41
N VAL A 33 20.50 -9.90 20.65
CA VAL A 33 21.05 -10.05 22.01
C VAL A 33 22.32 -9.24 22.24
N GLU A 34 23.09 -8.98 21.18
CA GLU A 34 24.34 -8.22 21.27
C GLU A 34 24.58 -7.43 19.98
N ILE A 35 25.18 -6.23 20.11
CA ILE A 35 25.55 -5.37 18.99
C ILE A 35 26.95 -4.80 19.28
N GLY A 36 27.75 -4.63 18.24
CA GLY A 36 29.10 -4.08 18.31
C GLY A 36 30.15 -5.12 17.94
N LYS A 37 31.13 -5.37 18.78
CA LYS A 37 32.13 -6.41 18.52
C LYS A 37 31.69 -7.72 19.14
N VAL A 38 31.02 -8.55 18.35
CA VAL A 38 30.52 -9.85 18.81
C VAL A 38 31.62 -10.91 18.69
N ASN A 39 31.88 -11.58 19.79
CA ASN A 39 32.81 -12.72 19.86
C ASN A 39 32.02 -14.00 20.16
N GLY A 40 32.16 -15.01 19.34
CA GLY A 40 31.48 -16.29 19.54
C GLY A 40 31.19 -17.02 18.24
N GLU A 41 30.62 -18.20 18.41
CA GLU A 41 30.17 -19.06 17.32
C GLU A 41 28.66 -18.87 17.12
N ALA A 42 28.19 -19.03 15.89
CA ALA A 42 26.79 -19.05 15.56
C ALA A 42 26.45 -20.23 14.64
N ARG A 43 25.19 -20.65 14.65
CA ARG A 43 24.69 -21.65 13.69
C ARG A 43 24.78 -21.15 12.25
N GLN A 44 24.56 -19.85 12.07
CA GLN A 44 24.69 -19.18 10.78
C GLN A 44 25.48 -17.87 10.95
N MET A 45 26.39 -17.60 10.03
CA MET A 45 27.15 -16.34 9.98
C MET A 45 26.98 -15.70 8.62
N LEU A 46 26.61 -14.43 8.59
CA LEU A 46 26.50 -13.61 7.39
C LEU A 46 27.59 -12.53 7.43
N ASN A 47 28.28 -12.31 6.33
CA ASN A 47 29.26 -11.22 6.23
C ASN A 47 28.64 -10.03 5.50
N ALA A 48 28.40 -8.96 6.22
CA ALA A 48 27.81 -7.71 5.71
C ALA A 48 28.87 -6.63 5.46
N ASP A 49 30.10 -7.00 5.16
CA ASP A 49 31.14 -6.03 4.78
C ASP A 49 30.72 -5.24 3.55
N GLY A 50 30.78 -3.91 3.63
CA GLY A 50 30.29 -3.00 2.61
C GLY A 50 28.77 -2.83 2.58
N LEU A 51 28.01 -3.55 3.39
CA LEU A 51 26.54 -3.51 3.43
C LEU A 51 26.00 -2.73 4.63
N VAL A 52 24.76 -2.31 4.52
CA VAL A 52 23.97 -1.72 5.62
C VAL A 52 23.13 -2.80 6.29
N VAL A 53 23.15 -2.82 7.63
CA VAL A 53 22.25 -3.61 8.46
C VAL A 53 21.26 -2.66 9.12
N ALA A 54 19.99 -2.77 8.75
CA ALA A 54 18.90 -1.91 9.23
C ALA A 54 17.75 -2.75 9.81
N PRO A 55 16.86 -2.15 10.62
CA PRO A 55 15.62 -2.83 10.98
C PRO A 55 14.82 -3.17 9.72
N GLY A 56 14.07 -4.26 9.77
CA GLY A 56 13.13 -4.61 8.71
C GLY A 56 12.02 -3.56 8.58
N ILE A 57 11.61 -3.31 7.35
CA ILE A 57 10.64 -2.29 7.02
C ILE A 57 9.24 -2.71 7.49
N ILE A 58 8.49 -1.76 8.03
CA ILE A 58 7.09 -1.93 8.42
C ILE A 58 6.21 -1.20 7.43
N ASP A 59 5.49 -1.95 6.61
CA ASP A 59 4.51 -1.40 5.69
C ASP A 59 3.18 -1.19 6.41
N ASN A 60 2.84 0.07 6.57
CA ASN A 60 1.81 0.54 7.48
C ASN A 60 0.39 0.61 6.88
N HIS A 61 0.22 0.24 5.61
CA HIS A 61 -1.08 0.22 4.95
C HIS A 61 -1.07 -0.72 3.75
N THR A 62 -1.68 -1.90 3.93
CA THR A 62 -1.74 -2.97 2.93
C THR A 62 -3.12 -3.64 2.92
N HIS A 63 -3.39 -4.46 1.91
CA HIS A 63 -4.63 -5.21 1.69
C HIS A 63 -4.36 -6.71 1.45
N TYR A 64 -3.45 -7.27 2.23
CA TYR A 64 -3.11 -8.70 2.17
C TYR A 64 -4.14 -9.60 2.85
N ASP A 65 -5.26 -9.07 3.33
CA ASP A 65 -6.26 -9.75 4.18
C ASP A 65 -6.72 -11.12 3.64
N ALA A 66 -6.95 -11.21 2.34
CA ALA A 66 -7.23 -12.47 1.67
C ALA A 66 -5.93 -13.18 1.25
N GLN A 67 -5.00 -12.46 0.60
CA GLN A 67 -3.79 -13.03 0.00
C GLN A 67 -2.92 -13.77 1.03
N VAL A 68 -2.79 -13.28 2.24
CA VAL A 68 -1.96 -13.89 3.29
C VAL A 68 -2.35 -15.34 3.61
N THR A 69 -3.60 -15.73 3.33
CA THR A 69 -4.11 -17.09 3.61
C THR A 69 -3.58 -18.14 2.62
N TRP A 70 -3.21 -17.76 1.41
CA TRP A 70 -2.59 -18.65 0.42
C TRP A 70 -1.14 -18.30 0.11
N ASP A 71 -0.74 -17.05 0.34
CA ASP A 71 0.61 -16.55 0.14
C ASP A 71 1.16 -15.93 1.44
N PRO A 72 1.66 -16.77 2.36
CA PRO A 72 2.13 -16.32 3.68
C PRO A 72 3.39 -15.45 3.62
N LEU A 73 3.99 -15.26 2.45
CA LEU A 73 5.11 -14.34 2.21
C LEU A 73 4.64 -12.90 1.98
N CYS A 74 3.35 -12.68 1.75
CA CYS A 74 2.80 -11.40 1.27
C CYS A 74 3.60 -10.89 0.05
N THR A 75 3.71 -11.76 -0.96
CA THR A 75 4.47 -11.50 -2.17
C THR A 75 3.79 -10.36 -2.95
N TYR A 76 4.47 -9.26 -3.29
CA TYR A 76 5.93 -9.13 -3.39
C TYR A 76 6.55 -8.19 -2.33
N SER A 77 5.84 -7.78 -1.28
CA SER A 77 6.39 -6.91 -0.22
C SER A 77 7.68 -7.47 0.39
N CYS A 78 7.74 -8.77 0.64
CA CYS A 78 8.93 -9.42 1.21
C CYS A 78 10.21 -9.28 0.37
N TYR A 79 10.09 -8.98 -0.93
CA TYR A 79 11.24 -8.74 -1.82
C TYR A 79 11.83 -7.34 -1.69
N HIS A 80 11.15 -6.42 -0.99
CA HIS A 80 11.54 -5.03 -0.81
C HIS A 80 12.02 -4.71 0.62
N GLY A 81 12.44 -5.73 1.37
CA GLY A 81 12.94 -5.57 2.74
C GLY A 81 11.84 -5.38 3.79
N ILE A 82 10.58 -5.57 3.40
CA ILE A 82 9.44 -5.48 4.30
C ILE A 82 9.37 -6.78 5.11
N THR A 83 9.39 -6.63 6.44
CA THR A 83 9.33 -7.73 7.40
C THR A 83 8.02 -7.76 8.18
N THR A 84 7.27 -6.67 8.14
CA THR A 84 5.97 -6.54 8.80
C THR A 84 5.01 -5.75 7.92
N VAL A 85 3.78 -6.23 7.76
CA VAL A 85 2.69 -5.51 7.07
C VAL A 85 1.52 -5.27 8.01
N VAL A 86 0.84 -4.14 7.82
CA VAL A 86 -0.43 -3.82 8.51
C VAL A 86 -1.55 -3.91 7.50
N MET A 87 -2.48 -4.84 7.70
CA MET A 87 -3.65 -5.07 6.84
C MET A 87 -4.97 -4.76 7.57
N GLY A 88 -6.11 -4.95 6.94
CA GLY A 88 -7.42 -4.55 7.48
C GLY A 88 -7.70 -3.06 7.31
N ASN A 89 -7.04 -2.41 6.36
CA ASN A 89 -7.22 -0.98 6.07
C ASN A 89 -8.53 -0.69 5.32
N CYS A 90 -8.87 0.58 5.20
CA CYS A 90 -10.01 1.07 4.41
C CYS A 90 -11.34 0.42 4.75
N SER A 91 -11.53 0.03 6.03
CA SER A 91 -12.74 -0.68 6.48
C SER A 91 -12.92 -2.09 5.91
N LEU A 92 -11.96 -2.57 5.11
CA LEU A 92 -11.99 -3.85 4.43
C LEU A 92 -11.22 -4.88 5.27
N ALA A 93 -11.90 -5.98 5.62
CA ALA A 93 -11.29 -7.07 6.37
C ALA A 93 -12.04 -8.39 6.05
N MET A 94 -11.37 -9.52 6.31
CA MET A 94 -11.92 -10.85 6.12
C MET A 94 -12.48 -11.45 7.43
N ALA A 95 -12.51 -10.64 8.50
CA ALA A 95 -13.08 -11.01 9.80
C ALA A 95 -13.61 -9.76 10.53
N PRO A 96 -14.73 -9.90 11.32
CA PRO A 96 -15.53 -11.14 11.51
C PRO A 96 -16.41 -11.46 10.29
N ALA A 97 -16.79 -12.72 10.10
CA ALA A 97 -17.54 -13.13 8.92
C ALA A 97 -18.41 -14.36 9.19
N HIS A 98 -19.72 -14.21 9.28
CA HIS A 98 -20.62 -15.36 9.20
C HIS A 98 -20.51 -16.03 7.83
N ARG A 99 -20.87 -17.28 7.75
CA ARG A 99 -20.75 -18.07 6.51
C ARG A 99 -21.47 -17.42 5.33
N GLU A 100 -22.62 -16.86 5.55
CA GLU A 100 -23.45 -16.16 4.55
C GLU A 100 -22.88 -14.82 4.09
N ASP A 101 -21.97 -14.21 4.88
CA ASP A 101 -21.38 -12.90 4.59
C ASP A 101 -20.07 -12.96 3.81
N ARG A 102 -19.46 -14.16 3.73
CA ARG A 102 -18.13 -14.39 3.14
C ARG A 102 -18.06 -13.95 1.67
N GLU A 103 -19.10 -14.25 0.92
CA GLU A 103 -19.18 -13.87 -0.49
C GLU A 103 -19.23 -12.34 -0.66
N MET A 104 -20.02 -11.64 0.16
CA MET A 104 -20.11 -10.19 0.12
C MET A 104 -18.76 -9.53 0.48
N LEU A 105 -18.10 -9.99 1.57
CA LEU A 105 -16.80 -9.44 1.99
C LEU A 105 -15.73 -9.67 0.93
N ALA A 106 -15.67 -10.89 0.36
CA ALA A 106 -14.77 -11.20 -0.75
C ALA A 106 -15.02 -10.31 -1.97
N GLY A 107 -16.30 -10.06 -2.27
CA GLY A 107 -16.70 -9.23 -3.40
C GLY A 107 -16.37 -7.75 -3.24
N VAL A 108 -16.60 -7.18 -2.06
CA VAL A 108 -16.20 -5.79 -1.80
C VAL A 108 -14.69 -5.66 -1.91
N LEU A 109 -13.92 -6.57 -1.29
CA LEU A 109 -12.46 -6.57 -1.38
C LEU A 109 -11.98 -6.71 -2.83
N SER A 110 -12.57 -7.65 -3.59
CA SER A 110 -12.25 -7.85 -5.01
C SER A 110 -12.50 -6.60 -5.84
N HIS A 111 -13.67 -5.98 -5.66
CA HIS A 111 -14.06 -4.82 -6.46
C HIS A 111 -13.23 -3.58 -6.11
N VAL A 112 -13.08 -3.29 -4.82
CA VAL A 112 -12.39 -2.08 -4.35
C VAL A 112 -10.89 -2.17 -4.63
N GLU A 113 -10.29 -3.33 -4.33
CA GLU A 113 -8.83 -3.51 -4.42
C GLU A 113 -8.37 -4.15 -5.74
N ALA A 114 -9.29 -4.33 -6.69
CA ALA A 114 -9.00 -4.93 -7.99
C ALA A 114 -8.21 -6.25 -7.87
N ILE A 115 -8.63 -7.12 -6.95
CA ILE A 115 -8.14 -8.49 -6.81
C ILE A 115 -9.08 -9.41 -7.55
N PRO A 116 -8.63 -10.30 -8.44
CA PRO A 116 -9.53 -11.24 -9.12
C PRO A 116 -10.37 -12.05 -8.12
N LEU A 117 -11.71 -11.98 -8.25
CA LEU A 117 -12.63 -12.63 -7.30
C LEU A 117 -12.40 -14.15 -7.25
N GLU A 118 -12.17 -14.75 -8.42
CA GLU A 118 -11.84 -16.16 -8.54
C GLU A 118 -10.59 -16.57 -7.76
N ALA A 119 -9.61 -15.67 -7.65
CA ALA A 119 -8.41 -15.92 -6.84
C ALA A 119 -8.73 -15.91 -5.34
N ILE A 120 -9.60 -14.99 -4.88
CA ILE A 120 -10.07 -14.95 -3.49
C ILE A 120 -10.88 -16.20 -3.18
N GLN A 121 -11.83 -16.56 -4.04
CA GLN A 121 -12.71 -17.74 -3.86
C GLN A 121 -11.93 -19.06 -3.84
N ALA A 122 -10.89 -19.19 -4.68
CA ALA A 122 -10.05 -20.39 -4.71
C ALA A 122 -9.00 -20.43 -3.60
N GLY A 123 -8.53 -19.27 -3.11
CA GLY A 123 -7.40 -19.17 -2.18
C GLY A 123 -7.79 -19.14 -0.70
N VAL A 124 -8.94 -18.56 -0.35
CA VAL A 124 -9.35 -18.38 1.05
C VAL A 124 -10.09 -19.59 1.59
N ASN A 125 -9.57 -20.23 2.63
CA ASN A 125 -10.17 -21.43 3.23
C ASN A 125 -11.26 -21.14 4.29
N TRP A 126 -11.41 -19.87 4.71
CA TRP A 126 -12.42 -19.42 5.68
C TRP A 126 -12.51 -20.28 6.97
N SER A 127 -11.38 -20.61 7.58
CA SER A 127 -11.31 -21.41 8.80
C SER A 127 -11.65 -20.64 10.08
N TRP A 128 -12.24 -19.46 9.98
CA TRP A 128 -12.59 -18.53 11.06
C TRP A 128 -13.99 -17.93 10.86
N GLU A 129 -14.55 -17.41 11.94
CA GLU A 129 -15.73 -16.56 11.97
C GLU A 129 -15.46 -15.26 12.71
N THR A 130 -14.77 -15.33 13.86
CA THR A 130 -14.44 -14.20 14.71
C THR A 130 -13.05 -13.61 14.40
N ILE A 131 -12.78 -12.40 14.91
CA ILE A 131 -11.46 -11.75 14.78
C ILE A 131 -10.36 -12.56 15.51
N PRO A 132 -10.57 -13.03 16.76
CA PRO A 132 -9.59 -13.89 17.43
C PRO A 132 -9.24 -15.16 16.65
N GLU A 133 -10.24 -15.82 16.07
CA GLU A 133 -10.03 -17.01 15.24
C GLU A 133 -9.22 -16.69 13.98
N TYR A 134 -9.52 -15.57 13.30
CA TYR A 134 -8.75 -15.12 12.15
C TYR A 134 -7.28 -14.89 12.51
N LEU A 135 -7.00 -14.12 13.57
CA LEU A 135 -5.63 -13.87 14.00
C LEU A 135 -4.88 -15.18 14.36
N ASN A 136 -5.58 -16.13 14.98
CA ASN A 136 -5.00 -17.44 15.31
C ASN A 136 -4.80 -18.31 14.05
N ALA A 137 -5.69 -18.24 13.06
CA ALA A 137 -5.53 -18.94 11.79
C ALA A 137 -4.30 -18.43 11.02
N LEU A 138 -4.06 -17.11 11.04
CA LEU A 138 -2.88 -16.51 10.42
C LEU A 138 -1.57 -16.94 11.09
N ASP A 139 -1.55 -17.07 12.41
CA ASP A 139 -0.35 -17.41 13.19
C ASP A 139 0.20 -18.83 12.91
N GLN A 140 -0.53 -19.65 12.16
CA GLN A 140 -0.11 -21.02 11.81
C GLN A 140 1.10 -21.05 10.87
N ARG A 141 1.18 -20.14 9.91
CA ARG A 141 2.24 -20.14 8.89
C ARG A 141 2.36 -18.77 8.23
N LEU A 142 3.38 -18.02 8.62
CA LEU A 142 3.68 -16.72 8.04
C LEU A 142 5.17 -16.61 7.67
N GLY A 143 5.45 -16.02 6.52
CA GLY A 143 6.83 -15.70 6.13
C GLY A 143 7.28 -14.38 6.77
N ILE A 144 6.49 -13.31 6.59
CA ILE A 144 6.69 -12.03 7.27
C ILE A 144 5.67 -11.85 8.40
N ASN A 145 5.91 -10.88 9.28
CA ASN A 145 4.95 -10.57 10.33
C ASN A 145 3.73 -9.83 9.73
N VAL A 146 2.56 -10.12 10.27
CA VAL A 146 1.33 -9.42 9.90
C VAL A 146 0.66 -8.82 11.13
N ALA A 147 0.16 -7.59 11.01
CA ALA A 147 -0.70 -6.96 11.98
C ALA A 147 -2.04 -6.64 11.31
N SER A 148 -3.14 -6.77 12.03
CA SER A 148 -4.48 -6.53 11.45
C SER A 148 -5.19 -5.41 12.18
N LEU A 149 -5.77 -4.50 11.40
CA LEU A 149 -6.84 -3.62 11.84
C LEU A 149 -8.18 -4.38 11.77
N ILE A 150 -9.14 -3.90 12.52
CA ILE A 150 -10.53 -4.38 12.50
C ILE A 150 -11.30 -3.51 11.51
N GLY A 151 -11.73 -4.08 10.40
CA GLY A 151 -12.50 -3.35 9.39
C GLY A 151 -13.95 -3.13 9.82
N HIS A 152 -14.37 -1.87 9.93
CA HIS A 152 -15.73 -1.53 10.39
C HIS A 152 -16.82 -2.10 9.47
N SER A 153 -16.60 -2.19 8.15
CA SER A 153 -17.58 -2.81 7.23
C SER A 153 -17.84 -4.27 7.55
N ALA A 154 -16.81 -5.04 7.92
CA ALA A 154 -16.96 -6.43 8.32
C ALA A 154 -17.70 -6.55 9.65
N VAL A 155 -17.35 -5.72 10.65
CA VAL A 155 -18.04 -5.68 11.96
C VAL A 155 -19.51 -5.32 11.79
N ARG A 156 -19.81 -4.30 10.99
CA ARG A 156 -21.18 -3.84 10.73
C ARG A 156 -21.99 -4.91 10.00
N ARG A 157 -21.39 -5.59 9.01
CA ARG A 157 -22.02 -6.70 8.30
C ARG A 157 -22.31 -7.87 9.23
N TYR A 158 -21.38 -8.22 10.09
CA TYR A 158 -21.51 -9.32 11.05
C TYR A 158 -22.66 -9.10 12.04
N VAL A 159 -22.86 -7.85 12.51
CA VAL A 159 -23.93 -7.53 13.48
C VAL A 159 -25.29 -7.37 12.81
N MET A 160 -25.35 -6.76 11.64
CA MET A 160 -26.59 -6.32 11.01
C MET A 160 -27.04 -7.19 9.80
N GLY A 161 -26.17 -8.09 9.32
CA GLY A 161 -26.45 -8.84 8.09
C GLY A 161 -26.72 -7.92 6.89
N GLU A 162 -27.72 -8.23 6.08
CA GLU A 162 -28.12 -7.44 4.89
C GLU A 162 -28.48 -5.99 5.23
N ALA A 163 -29.10 -5.74 6.38
CA ALA A 163 -29.49 -4.40 6.82
C ALA A 163 -28.30 -3.43 6.95
N SER A 164 -27.06 -3.95 7.01
CA SER A 164 -25.84 -3.16 7.02
C SER A 164 -25.64 -2.27 5.78
N GLN A 165 -26.23 -2.65 4.66
CA GLN A 165 -26.19 -1.90 3.39
C GLN A 165 -27.54 -1.22 3.06
N GLU A 166 -28.48 -1.15 4.02
CA GLU A 166 -29.83 -0.64 3.80
C GLU A 166 -30.20 0.51 4.72
N ARG A 167 -29.79 0.47 6.00
CA ARG A 167 -30.19 1.44 7.02
C ARG A 167 -29.09 1.74 8.04
N HIS A 168 -29.29 2.76 8.85
CA HIS A 168 -28.46 3.02 10.03
C HIS A 168 -28.64 1.94 11.10
N ALA A 169 -27.59 1.75 11.91
CA ALA A 169 -27.62 0.85 13.07
C ALA A 169 -28.50 1.41 14.19
N THR A 170 -29.11 0.52 14.96
CA THR A 170 -29.74 0.84 16.25
C THR A 170 -28.67 0.98 17.35
N ASP A 171 -29.04 1.53 18.51
CA ASP A 171 -28.13 1.66 19.65
C ASP A 171 -27.62 0.30 20.14
N ASP A 172 -28.47 -0.74 20.14
CA ASP A 172 -28.08 -2.11 20.51
C ASP A 172 -27.08 -2.71 19.50
N GLU A 173 -27.28 -2.48 18.20
CA GLU A 173 -26.35 -2.91 17.16
C GLU A 173 -24.99 -2.17 17.28
N VAL A 174 -24.99 -0.88 17.59
CA VAL A 174 -23.76 -0.11 17.87
C VAL A 174 -23.05 -0.67 19.11
N ALA A 175 -23.78 -1.00 20.17
CA ALA A 175 -23.21 -1.62 21.37
C ALA A 175 -22.58 -2.99 21.05
N ALA A 176 -23.21 -3.81 20.21
CA ALA A 176 -22.67 -5.08 19.75
C ALA A 176 -21.39 -4.89 18.92
N MET A 177 -21.35 -3.92 18.00
CA MET A 177 -20.16 -3.58 17.22
C MET A 177 -18.99 -3.18 18.13
N LYS A 178 -19.25 -2.34 19.15
CA LYS A 178 -18.24 -1.94 20.15
C LYS A 178 -17.69 -3.15 20.91
N ALA A 179 -18.53 -4.13 21.25
CA ALA A 179 -18.10 -5.35 21.95
C ALA A 179 -17.14 -6.18 21.07
N ILE A 180 -17.47 -6.37 19.79
CA ILE A 180 -16.62 -7.08 18.82
C ILE A 180 -15.28 -6.37 18.63
N VAL A 181 -15.28 -5.03 18.51
CA VAL A 181 -14.02 -4.27 18.40
C VAL A 181 -13.17 -4.41 19.65
N ARG A 182 -13.79 -4.41 20.83
CA ARG A 182 -13.07 -4.63 22.12
C ARG A 182 -12.44 -6.00 22.16
N GLU A 183 -13.19 -7.05 21.84
CA GLU A 183 -12.69 -8.43 21.75
C GLU A 183 -11.51 -8.56 20.77
N GLY A 184 -11.63 -7.98 19.58
CA GLY A 184 -10.56 -7.99 18.58
C GLY A 184 -9.28 -7.28 19.04
N LEU A 185 -9.41 -6.13 19.73
CA LEU A 185 -8.27 -5.43 20.33
C LEU A 185 -7.64 -6.24 21.47
N GLU A 186 -8.45 -6.92 22.31
CA GLU A 186 -7.96 -7.84 23.36
C GLU A 186 -7.20 -9.02 22.76
N ALA A 187 -7.67 -9.55 21.64
CA ALA A 187 -7.00 -10.61 20.89
C ALA A 187 -5.69 -10.16 20.22
N GLY A 188 -5.43 -8.85 20.16
CA GLY A 188 -4.18 -8.29 19.67
C GLY A 188 -4.25 -7.58 18.31
N ALA A 189 -5.44 -7.33 17.77
CA ALA A 189 -5.58 -6.41 16.65
C ALA A 189 -4.99 -5.04 16.99
N VAL A 190 -4.42 -4.36 16.00
CA VAL A 190 -3.65 -3.14 16.23
C VAL A 190 -4.49 -1.85 16.15
N GLY A 191 -5.79 -1.97 15.88
CA GLY A 191 -6.68 -0.83 15.81
C GLY A 191 -7.96 -1.14 15.02
N VAL A 192 -8.67 -0.09 14.63
CA VAL A 192 -9.89 -0.16 13.84
C VAL A 192 -9.77 0.71 12.59
N SER A 193 -10.36 0.28 11.49
CA SER A 193 -10.35 1.02 10.23
C SER A 193 -11.74 1.38 9.75
N PHE A 194 -11.84 2.57 9.16
CA PHE A 194 -13.05 3.11 8.54
C PHE A 194 -12.70 3.64 7.15
N GLU A 195 -13.63 3.50 6.23
CA GLU A 195 -13.55 4.17 4.93
C GLU A 195 -14.95 4.60 4.50
N ARG A 196 -15.17 5.90 4.37
CA ARG A 196 -16.42 6.46 3.89
C ARG A 196 -16.23 7.03 2.50
N ASN A 197 -16.40 6.18 1.51
CA ASN A 197 -16.08 6.46 0.13
C ASN A 197 -17.17 5.88 -0.78
N LEU A 198 -17.91 6.74 -1.47
CA LEU A 198 -19.01 6.34 -2.35
C LEU A 198 -18.57 5.56 -3.60
N ARG A 199 -17.27 5.36 -3.80
CA ARG A 199 -16.70 4.48 -4.84
C ARG A 199 -16.47 3.05 -4.33
N HIS A 200 -16.62 2.82 -3.02
CA HIS A 200 -16.50 1.50 -2.43
C HIS A 200 -17.87 0.83 -2.39
N PHE A 201 -18.08 -0.12 -3.27
CA PHE A 201 -19.31 -0.88 -3.41
C PHE A 201 -19.02 -2.34 -3.78
N ASP A 202 -19.99 -3.21 -3.56
CA ASP A 202 -19.92 -4.61 -3.98
C ASP A 202 -20.23 -4.76 -5.49
N TRP A 203 -20.10 -5.96 -6.03
CA TRP A 203 -20.39 -6.22 -7.45
C TRP A 203 -21.86 -6.02 -7.84
N ASN A 204 -22.79 -5.92 -6.87
CA ASN A 204 -24.19 -5.59 -7.10
C ASN A 204 -24.43 -4.08 -7.12
N GLY A 205 -23.38 -3.27 -6.94
CA GLY A 205 -23.45 -1.81 -6.89
C GLY A 205 -23.96 -1.26 -5.54
N ARG A 206 -24.08 -2.09 -4.50
CA ARG A 206 -24.45 -1.64 -3.15
C ARG A 206 -23.21 -1.11 -2.43
N LEU A 207 -23.33 0.05 -1.82
CA LEU A 207 -22.23 0.68 -1.09
C LEU A 207 -21.69 -0.23 0.01
N ALA A 208 -20.37 -0.20 0.23
CA ALA A 208 -19.75 -0.89 1.36
C ALA A 208 -20.38 -0.43 2.69
N PRO A 209 -20.59 -1.34 3.65
CA PRO A 209 -21.41 -1.09 4.85
C PRO A 209 -21.09 0.18 5.63
N THR A 210 -19.82 0.57 5.77
CA THR A 210 -19.41 1.80 6.47
C THR A 210 -19.98 3.08 5.86
N ASN A 211 -20.31 3.09 4.56
CA ASN A 211 -20.91 4.26 3.92
C ASN A 211 -22.33 4.58 4.44
N LEU A 212 -23.02 3.59 4.99
CA LEU A 212 -24.35 3.73 5.57
C LEU A 212 -24.33 3.98 7.10
N ALA A 213 -23.14 4.03 7.70
CA ALA A 213 -22.99 4.31 9.12
C ALA A 213 -23.37 5.77 9.43
N SER A 214 -24.08 6.00 10.54
CA SER A 214 -24.27 7.35 11.06
C SER A 214 -22.96 7.90 11.65
N GLU A 215 -22.84 9.23 11.77
CA GLU A 215 -21.66 9.81 12.45
C GLU A 215 -21.60 9.36 13.92
N ALA A 216 -22.75 9.22 14.59
CA ALA A 216 -22.82 8.72 15.96
C ALA A 216 -22.27 7.30 16.09
N GLU A 217 -22.61 6.39 15.16
CA GLU A 217 -22.05 5.04 15.08
C GLU A 217 -20.53 5.08 14.90
N ILE A 218 -20.05 5.89 13.94
CA ILE A 218 -18.60 6.05 13.69
C ILE A 218 -17.86 6.53 14.94
N PHE A 219 -18.36 7.60 15.61
CA PHE A 219 -17.73 8.11 16.84
C PHE A 219 -17.75 7.09 17.98
N ALA A 220 -18.85 6.36 18.14
CA ALA A 220 -19.00 5.35 19.18
C ALA A 220 -18.00 4.20 19.00
N VAL A 221 -17.86 3.67 17.76
CA VAL A 221 -16.95 2.57 17.47
C VAL A 221 -15.50 3.04 17.44
N ALA A 222 -15.20 4.21 16.86
CA ALA A 222 -13.87 4.82 16.87
C ALA A 222 -13.39 5.20 18.27
N GLY A 223 -14.30 5.37 19.25
CA GLY A 223 -13.98 5.62 20.65
C GLY A 223 -13.45 4.40 21.41
N VAL A 224 -13.67 3.18 20.92
CA VAL A 224 -13.25 1.96 21.64
C VAL A 224 -11.74 1.88 21.88
N PRO A 225 -10.83 2.19 20.91
CA PRO A 225 -9.41 2.29 21.19
C PRO A 225 -9.04 3.26 22.31
N ASP A 226 -9.74 4.40 22.43
CA ASP A 226 -9.53 5.36 23.52
C ASP A 226 -10.00 4.82 24.87
N GLU A 227 -11.15 4.15 24.93
CA GLU A 227 -11.68 3.48 26.12
C GLU A 227 -10.69 2.42 26.65
N MET A 228 -10.05 1.69 25.74
CA MET A 228 -9.09 0.62 26.07
C MET A 228 -7.65 1.12 26.27
N GLY A 229 -7.34 2.35 25.91
CA GLY A 229 -5.99 2.90 25.96
C GLY A 229 -5.01 2.26 24.97
N ARG A 230 -5.50 1.54 23.95
CA ARG A 230 -4.68 0.78 22.99
C ARG A 230 -5.27 0.83 21.57
N GLY A 231 -4.43 0.51 20.58
CA GLY A 231 -4.79 0.50 19.17
C GLY A 231 -4.70 1.88 18.50
N VAL A 232 -4.84 1.89 17.20
CA VAL A 232 -4.89 3.07 16.33
C VAL A 232 -6.23 3.15 15.62
N ILE A 233 -6.51 4.29 14.99
CA ILE A 233 -7.67 4.47 14.12
C ILE A 233 -7.16 4.83 12.73
N GLN A 234 -7.56 4.09 11.71
CA GLN A 234 -7.38 4.47 10.31
C GLN A 234 -8.72 4.92 9.75
N PHE A 235 -8.79 6.10 9.14
CA PHE A 235 -10.01 6.60 8.56
C PHE A 235 -9.74 7.34 7.24
N GLY A 236 -10.25 6.78 6.14
CA GLY A 236 -10.18 7.37 4.81
C GLY A 236 -11.53 7.85 4.26
N GLY A 237 -11.50 8.41 3.07
CA GLY A 237 -12.67 8.87 2.31
C GLY A 237 -13.22 10.21 2.77
N ASP A 238 -14.08 10.24 3.78
CA ASP A 238 -14.69 11.47 4.30
C ASP A 238 -13.71 12.28 5.15
N ARG A 239 -13.09 13.29 4.53
CA ARG A 239 -12.07 14.11 5.21
C ARG A 239 -12.60 14.91 6.38
N ASN A 240 -13.84 15.40 6.31
CA ASN A 240 -14.40 16.19 7.40
C ASN A 240 -14.63 15.31 8.64
N LEU A 241 -15.25 14.17 8.45
CA LEU A 241 -15.54 13.23 9.53
C LEU A 241 -14.24 12.63 10.10
N SER A 242 -13.29 12.24 9.26
CA SER A 242 -12.00 11.71 9.71
C SER A 242 -11.18 12.74 10.51
N THR A 243 -11.24 14.02 10.12
CA THR A 243 -10.63 15.11 10.88
C THR A 243 -11.30 15.29 12.24
N GLN A 244 -12.64 15.17 12.33
CA GLN A 244 -13.35 15.23 13.60
C GLN A 244 -13.00 14.06 14.52
N VAL A 245 -12.93 12.83 13.99
CA VAL A 245 -12.45 11.66 14.74
C VAL A 245 -11.04 11.90 15.28
N ALA A 246 -10.12 12.43 14.43
CA ALA A 246 -8.75 12.73 14.84
C ALA A 246 -8.66 13.81 15.93
N LYS A 247 -9.55 14.79 15.94
CA LYS A 247 -9.62 15.83 16.99
C LYS A 247 -10.14 15.30 18.32
N ASN A 248 -11.02 14.30 18.28
CA ASN A 248 -11.68 13.77 19.47
C ASN A 248 -10.95 12.56 20.08
N SER A 249 -9.99 11.95 19.38
CA SER A 249 -9.24 10.79 19.87
C SER A 249 -7.90 11.16 20.50
N ARG A 250 -7.52 10.44 21.55
CA ARG A 250 -6.17 10.46 22.16
C ARG A 250 -5.24 9.41 21.55
N ARG A 251 -5.77 8.51 20.72
CA ARG A 251 -5.00 7.49 20.01
C ARG A 251 -4.43 8.05 18.70
N PRO A 252 -3.39 7.42 18.13
CA PRO A 252 -2.97 7.78 16.79
C PRO A 252 -4.11 7.57 15.78
N VAL A 253 -4.39 8.59 14.99
CA VAL A 253 -5.40 8.54 13.91
C VAL A 253 -4.74 8.83 12.60
N PHE A 254 -4.82 7.87 11.68
CA PHE A 254 -4.42 8.05 10.28
C PHE A 254 -5.66 8.51 9.50
N TYR A 255 -5.75 9.81 9.21
CA TYR A 255 -6.95 10.43 8.62
C TYR A 255 -6.77 10.77 7.12
N GLY A 256 -6.36 9.77 6.35
CA GLY A 256 -6.17 9.85 4.90
C GLY A 256 -4.71 10.06 4.50
N ASN A 257 -4.53 10.50 3.27
CA ASN A 257 -3.22 10.72 2.66
C ASN A 257 -3.08 12.12 2.09
N ILE A 258 -1.84 12.55 1.93
CA ILE A 258 -1.48 13.73 1.14
C ILE A 258 -0.91 13.26 -0.18
N THR A 259 -1.55 13.69 -1.26
CA THR A 259 -1.16 13.34 -2.62
C THR A 259 -0.94 14.62 -3.42
N GLN A 260 0.24 14.77 -4.01
CA GLN A 260 0.45 15.80 -5.04
C GLN A 260 -0.31 15.39 -6.29
N GLN A 261 -1.11 16.30 -6.83
CA GLN A 261 -1.91 16.09 -8.03
C GLN A 261 -1.66 17.22 -9.03
N ALA A 262 -1.34 16.87 -10.27
CA ALA A 262 -1.08 17.85 -11.32
C ALA A 262 -2.30 18.74 -11.64
N VAL A 263 -3.51 18.19 -11.48
CA VAL A 263 -4.77 18.92 -11.69
C VAL A 263 -5.16 19.83 -10.52
N ALA A 264 -4.50 19.70 -9.38
CA ALA A 264 -4.71 20.52 -8.18
C ALA A 264 -3.36 20.78 -7.48
N PRO A 265 -2.45 21.54 -8.12
CA PRO A 265 -1.04 21.62 -7.76
C PRO A 265 -0.77 22.18 -6.35
N ASP A 266 -1.69 22.96 -5.79
CA ASP A 266 -1.54 23.55 -4.46
C ASP A 266 -2.30 22.81 -3.34
N ARG A 267 -3.08 21.79 -3.69
CA ARG A 267 -3.92 21.07 -2.71
C ARG A 267 -3.09 20.44 -1.60
N TRP A 268 -1.96 19.84 -1.93
CA TRP A 268 -1.07 19.20 -0.96
C TRP A 268 -0.52 20.17 0.08
N ARG A 269 -0.26 21.45 -0.29
CA ARG A 269 0.22 22.48 0.66
C ARG A 269 -0.81 22.75 1.75
N LYS A 270 -2.09 22.85 1.37
CA LYS A 270 -3.20 23.03 2.33
C LYS A 270 -3.33 21.82 3.24
N GLN A 271 -3.21 20.62 2.69
CA GLN A 271 -3.28 19.37 3.46
C GLN A 271 -2.10 19.23 4.43
N LEU A 272 -0.88 19.58 4.00
CA LEU A 272 0.30 19.57 4.85
C LEU A 272 0.18 20.59 6.00
N ALA A 273 -0.26 21.80 5.69
CA ALA A 273 -0.49 22.84 6.70
C ALA A 273 -1.57 22.42 7.72
N GLU A 274 -2.61 21.72 7.28
CA GLU A 274 -3.62 21.14 8.17
C GLU A 274 -3.02 20.06 9.09
N ALA A 275 -2.22 19.12 8.54
CA ALA A 275 -1.54 18.10 9.33
C ALA A 275 -0.62 18.71 10.39
N GLU A 276 0.17 19.71 9.99
CA GLU A 276 1.02 20.47 10.92
C GLU A 276 0.20 21.14 12.03
N ASN A 277 -0.89 21.82 11.67
CA ASN A 277 -1.74 22.50 12.64
C ASN A 277 -2.38 21.52 13.62
N MET A 278 -2.87 20.38 13.15
CA MET A 278 -3.44 19.32 14.00
C MET A 278 -2.43 18.85 15.06
N MET A 279 -1.20 18.54 14.61
CA MET A 279 -0.15 18.08 15.52
C MET A 279 0.32 19.17 16.49
N ARG A 280 0.43 20.43 16.04
CA ARG A 280 0.76 21.58 16.92
C ARG A 280 -0.31 21.84 17.98
N GLN A 281 -1.56 21.49 17.71
CA GLN A 281 -2.67 21.53 18.68
C GLN A 281 -2.67 20.33 19.65
N GLY A 282 -1.73 19.38 19.51
CA GLY A 282 -1.59 18.21 20.36
C GLY A 282 -2.39 16.99 19.90
N HIS A 283 -3.05 17.03 18.73
CA HIS A 283 -3.75 15.88 18.20
C HIS A 283 -2.75 14.87 17.60
N ARG A 284 -2.91 13.60 17.89
CA ARG A 284 -2.12 12.50 17.31
C ARG A 284 -2.67 12.10 15.93
N ALA A 285 -2.69 13.07 15.01
CA ALA A 285 -3.32 13.00 13.71
C ALA A 285 -2.27 12.92 12.59
N TYR A 286 -2.27 11.84 11.82
CA TYR A 286 -1.23 11.54 10.84
C TYR A 286 -1.83 11.36 9.46
N GLN A 287 -1.07 11.77 8.43
CA GLN A 287 -1.42 11.53 7.03
C GLN A 287 -0.29 10.78 6.33
N PHE A 288 -0.67 9.80 5.52
CA PHE A 288 0.30 9.03 4.74
C PHE A 288 0.80 9.82 3.53
N VAL A 289 2.04 9.53 3.14
CA VAL A 289 2.62 9.97 1.88
C VAL A 289 3.29 8.79 1.20
N MET A 290 2.84 8.46 0.00
CA MET A 290 3.47 7.46 -0.86
C MET A 290 4.67 8.10 -1.58
N PRO A 291 5.89 7.59 -1.44
CA PRO A 291 7.07 8.20 -2.04
C PRO A 291 7.22 7.96 -3.54
N ARG A 292 6.42 7.04 -4.09
CA ARG A 292 6.43 6.77 -5.52
C ARG A 292 5.46 7.66 -6.29
N PRO A 293 5.76 7.98 -7.56
CA PRO A 293 4.74 8.46 -8.47
C PRO A 293 3.58 7.45 -8.56
N GLY A 294 2.36 7.97 -8.64
CA GLY A 294 1.18 7.14 -8.90
C GLY A 294 1.11 6.80 -10.39
N ASP A 295 2.09 6.05 -10.87
CA ASP A 295 2.22 5.71 -12.28
C ASP A 295 1.12 4.75 -12.70
N LEU A 296 0.24 5.20 -13.56
CA LEU A 296 -0.68 4.33 -14.26
C LEU A 296 -0.11 4.01 -15.64
N ARG A 297 0.40 2.80 -15.81
CA ARG A 297 0.82 2.29 -17.10
C ARG A 297 -0.31 1.57 -17.79
N TYR A 298 -0.51 1.86 -19.06
CA TYR A 298 -1.62 1.32 -19.82
C TYR A 298 -1.28 1.21 -21.31
N THR A 299 -1.99 0.33 -22.00
CA THR A 299 -2.07 0.28 -23.45
C THR A 299 -3.50 0.54 -23.89
N LEU A 300 -3.74 0.92 -25.14
CA LEU A 300 -5.12 1.03 -25.65
C LEU A 300 -5.84 -0.33 -25.83
N LYS A 301 -5.17 -1.44 -25.50
CA LYS A 301 -5.83 -2.74 -25.34
C LYS A 301 -6.59 -2.83 -24.01
N THR A 302 -6.09 -2.20 -22.93
CA THR A 302 -6.55 -2.42 -21.55
C THR A 302 -6.85 -1.13 -20.77
N ALA A 303 -6.81 0.04 -21.41
CA ALA A 303 -6.99 1.33 -20.74
C ALA A 303 -8.42 1.53 -20.24
N GLN A 304 -8.62 1.44 -18.92
CA GLN A 304 -9.92 1.67 -18.28
C GLN A 304 -10.19 3.14 -17.91
N HIS A 305 -9.18 3.98 -17.84
CA HIS A 305 -9.35 5.38 -17.44
C HIS A 305 -10.04 6.26 -18.51
N PHE A 306 -10.28 5.73 -19.70
CA PHE A 306 -11.14 6.35 -20.71
C PHE A 306 -12.63 5.94 -20.56
N ASP A 307 -12.95 4.97 -19.70
CA ASP A 307 -14.31 4.44 -19.53
C ASP A 307 -15.28 5.45 -18.88
N ALA A 308 -14.74 6.48 -18.23
CA ALA A 308 -15.54 7.57 -17.70
C ALA A 308 -16.07 8.52 -18.78
N MET A 309 -15.49 8.46 -19.99
CA MET A 309 -15.88 9.31 -21.13
C MET A 309 -16.92 8.62 -22.00
N ALA A 310 -18.04 9.31 -22.27
CA ALA A 310 -19.21 8.71 -22.91
C ALA A 310 -18.94 8.26 -24.36
N SER A 311 -18.11 9.00 -25.11
CA SER A 311 -17.72 8.63 -26.49
C SER A 311 -16.65 7.52 -26.52
N TRP A 312 -15.78 7.46 -25.51
CA TRP A 312 -14.68 6.49 -25.48
C TRP A 312 -15.11 5.11 -25.00
N LYS A 313 -15.95 5.05 -23.97
CA LYS A 313 -16.38 3.78 -23.37
C LYS A 313 -16.91 2.77 -24.38
N PRO A 314 -17.82 3.12 -25.31
CA PRO A 314 -18.30 2.16 -26.31
C PRO A 314 -17.18 1.63 -27.20
N VAL A 315 -16.21 2.47 -27.58
CA VAL A 315 -15.07 2.10 -28.42
C VAL A 315 -14.12 1.17 -27.64
N MET A 316 -13.85 1.48 -26.37
CA MET A 316 -12.97 0.67 -25.53
C MET A 316 -13.53 -0.72 -25.23
N LEU A 317 -14.84 -0.90 -25.29
CA LEU A 317 -15.51 -2.19 -25.10
C LEU A 317 -15.55 -3.06 -26.38
N LEU A 318 -15.19 -2.49 -27.55
CA LEU A 318 -15.17 -3.27 -28.81
C LEU A 318 -14.07 -4.34 -28.78
N PRO A 319 -14.28 -5.49 -29.48
CA PRO A 319 -13.21 -6.41 -29.81
C PRO A 319 -12.03 -5.71 -30.47
N LEU A 320 -10.81 -6.20 -30.26
CA LEU A 320 -9.58 -5.49 -30.62
C LEU A 320 -9.54 -4.98 -32.08
N GLU A 321 -9.93 -5.81 -33.06
CA GLU A 321 -9.89 -5.41 -34.46
C GLU A 321 -10.94 -4.31 -34.77
N GLN A 322 -12.14 -4.44 -34.24
CA GLN A 322 -13.18 -3.42 -34.40
C GLN A 322 -12.79 -2.09 -33.70
N ARG A 323 -12.08 -2.16 -32.56
CA ARG A 323 -11.54 -1.00 -31.87
C ARG A 323 -10.50 -0.28 -32.73
N LYS A 324 -9.61 -1.00 -33.40
CA LYS A 324 -8.65 -0.41 -34.34
C LYS A 324 -9.34 0.27 -35.53
N GLU A 325 -10.38 -0.34 -36.06
CA GLU A 325 -11.19 0.27 -37.12
C GLU A 325 -11.87 1.54 -36.64
N ALA A 326 -12.48 1.53 -35.46
CA ALA A 326 -13.08 2.72 -34.85
C ALA A 326 -12.05 3.83 -34.63
N PHE A 327 -10.83 3.50 -34.20
CA PHE A 327 -9.75 4.49 -34.07
C PHE A 327 -9.21 5.02 -35.41
N ARG A 328 -9.45 4.33 -36.53
CA ARG A 328 -9.12 4.81 -37.88
C ARG A 328 -10.22 5.65 -38.50
N ASP A 329 -11.46 5.44 -38.08
CA ASP A 329 -12.63 6.14 -38.63
C ASP A 329 -12.62 7.63 -38.26
N PRO A 330 -12.65 8.55 -39.26
CA PRO A 330 -12.57 9.98 -39.00
C PRO A 330 -13.75 10.52 -38.18
N GLU A 331 -14.96 9.99 -38.37
CA GLU A 331 -16.14 10.44 -37.62
C GLU A 331 -16.04 10.04 -36.14
N THR A 332 -15.58 8.82 -35.87
CA THR A 332 -15.31 8.35 -34.52
C THR A 332 -14.22 9.18 -33.86
N ARG A 333 -13.07 9.41 -34.55
CA ARG A 333 -12.00 10.28 -34.04
C ARG A 333 -12.50 11.67 -33.67
N ALA A 334 -13.33 12.28 -34.49
CA ALA A 334 -13.88 13.60 -34.20
C ALA A 334 -14.70 13.60 -32.89
N LYS A 335 -15.52 12.58 -32.65
CA LYS A 335 -16.27 12.41 -31.38
C LYS A 335 -15.35 12.23 -30.18
N LEU A 336 -14.33 11.37 -30.33
CA LEU A 336 -13.33 11.12 -29.28
C LEU A 336 -12.51 12.38 -28.97
N HIS A 337 -12.16 13.17 -29.99
CA HIS A 337 -11.41 14.41 -29.88
C HIS A 337 -12.16 15.45 -29.04
N VAL A 338 -13.42 15.72 -29.35
CA VAL A 338 -14.23 16.68 -28.60
C VAL A 338 -14.20 16.39 -27.11
N GLU A 339 -14.35 15.13 -26.71
CA GLU A 339 -14.40 14.77 -25.29
C GLU A 339 -13.02 14.70 -24.63
N ALA A 340 -11.99 14.25 -25.36
CA ALA A 340 -10.65 14.05 -24.79
C ALA A 340 -9.73 15.27 -24.89
N VAL A 341 -10.05 16.25 -25.73
CA VAL A 341 -9.20 17.43 -25.98
C VAL A 341 -9.93 18.73 -25.67
N GLU A 342 -11.16 18.90 -26.16
CA GLU A 342 -11.88 20.17 -26.07
C GLU A 342 -12.76 20.31 -24.82
N THR A 343 -13.32 19.17 -24.32
CA THR A 343 -14.20 19.19 -23.15
C THR A 343 -13.39 19.19 -21.87
N PRO A 344 -13.59 20.15 -20.95
CA PRO A 344 -12.94 20.13 -19.66
C PRO A 344 -13.24 18.83 -18.87
N PRO A 345 -12.30 18.32 -18.07
CA PRO A 345 -12.54 17.12 -17.25
C PRO A 345 -13.65 17.38 -16.22
N ASP A 346 -14.53 16.41 -16.07
CA ASP A 346 -15.53 16.42 -15.01
C ASP A 346 -14.88 16.00 -13.69
N ARG A 347 -14.53 16.98 -12.88
CA ARG A 347 -13.88 16.77 -11.57
C ARG A 347 -14.78 16.10 -10.53
N THR A 348 -16.08 15.97 -10.81
CA THR A 348 -17.01 15.24 -9.94
C THR A 348 -17.00 13.74 -10.23
N ARG A 349 -16.52 13.34 -11.40
CA ARG A 349 -16.38 11.92 -11.80
C ARG A 349 -15.00 11.40 -11.42
N PRO A 350 -14.92 10.48 -10.47
CA PRO A 350 -13.67 9.82 -10.16
C PRO A 350 -13.14 9.05 -11.37
N GLY A 351 -11.84 9.19 -11.63
CA GLY A 351 -11.18 8.47 -12.72
C GLY A 351 -11.35 9.08 -14.10
N ASP A 352 -12.04 10.24 -14.23
CA ASP A 352 -12.11 10.92 -15.53
C ASP A 352 -10.70 11.28 -16.02
N PHE A 353 -10.50 11.16 -17.32
CA PHE A 353 -9.25 11.55 -17.98
C PHE A 353 -9.02 13.05 -17.82
N THR A 354 -7.85 13.44 -17.36
CA THR A 354 -7.58 14.83 -16.93
C THR A 354 -7.32 15.80 -18.08
N ARG A 355 -7.27 15.34 -19.32
CA ARG A 355 -6.90 16.10 -20.54
C ARG A 355 -5.47 16.66 -20.48
N ARG A 356 -4.63 16.15 -19.59
CA ARG A 356 -3.24 16.54 -19.44
C ARG A 356 -2.37 15.65 -20.35
N TRP A 357 -2.42 15.92 -21.65
CA TRP A 357 -1.64 15.22 -22.67
C TRP A 357 -0.12 15.43 -22.52
N ASP A 358 0.28 16.49 -21.84
CA ASP A 358 1.64 16.78 -21.40
C ASP A 358 2.12 15.84 -20.28
N LEU A 359 1.21 15.13 -19.62
CA LEU A 359 1.48 14.16 -18.57
C LEU A 359 1.19 12.69 -18.99
N GLN A 360 0.89 12.47 -20.28
CA GLN A 360 0.80 11.15 -20.89
C GLN A 360 2.10 10.88 -21.65
N PHE A 361 2.94 10.01 -21.12
CA PHE A 361 4.27 9.71 -21.68
C PHE A 361 4.27 8.36 -22.38
N VAL A 362 5.10 8.22 -23.41
CA VAL A 362 5.43 6.92 -23.98
C VAL A 362 6.43 6.25 -23.04
N PHE A 363 5.99 5.21 -22.34
CA PHE A 363 6.86 4.44 -21.45
C PHE A 363 7.68 3.42 -22.22
N ARG A 364 7.00 2.60 -23.03
CA ARG A 364 7.65 1.55 -23.85
C ARG A 364 6.97 1.43 -25.20
N PRO A 365 7.63 1.84 -26.26
CA PRO A 365 7.17 1.53 -27.60
C PRO A 365 7.30 0.03 -27.91
N ALA A 366 6.36 -0.52 -28.70
CA ALA A 366 6.41 -1.91 -29.14
C ALA A 366 7.37 -2.12 -30.33
N LEU A 367 7.55 -1.10 -31.17
CA LEU A 367 8.40 -1.19 -32.36
C LEU A 367 9.78 -0.54 -32.15
N PRO A 368 10.89 -1.18 -32.57
CA PRO A 368 12.25 -0.64 -32.41
C PRO A 368 12.43 0.78 -32.97
N LYS A 369 11.80 1.10 -34.11
CA LYS A 369 11.90 2.41 -34.74
C LYS A 369 11.35 3.56 -33.88
N ASN A 370 10.46 3.26 -32.94
CA ASN A 370 9.79 4.22 -32.05
C ASN A 370 10.48 4.36 -30.69
N GLN A 371 11.58 3.63 -30.43
CA GLN A 371 12.33 3.71 -29.15
C GLN A 371 12.78 5.15 -28.83
N ARG A 372 13.02 5.99 -29.85
CA ARG A 372 13.32 7.42 -29.68
C ARG A 372 12.19 8.23 -29.01
N LEU A 373 10.97 7.69 -28.94
CA LEU A 373 9.82 8.31 -28.29
C LEU A 373 9.72 7.99 -26.81
N THR A 374 10.50 7.05 -26.30
CA THR A 374 10.53 6.70 -24.88
C THR A 374 10.80 7.94 -24.03
N GLY A 375 9.96 8.17 -23.02
CA GLY A 375 10.04 9.31 -22.11
C GLY A 375 9.50 10.62 -22.66
N LYS A 376 9.04 10.68 -23.92
CA LYS A 376 8.35 11.87 -24.47
C LYS A 376 6.87 11.83 -24.13
N SER A 377 6.30 13.00 -23.83
CA SER A 377 4.86 13.14 -23.67
C SER A 377 4.16 13.13 -25.03
N VAL A 378 2.87 12.77 -25.03
CA VAL A 378 2.02 12.86 -26.23
C VAL A 378 2.00 14.30 -26.78
N ALA A 379 1.97 15.30 -25.89
CA ALA A 379 2.01 16.71 -26.31
C ALA A 379 3.33 17.09 -26.99
N GLU A 380 4.48 16.56 -26.56
CA GLU A 380 5.77 16.76 -27.24
C GLU A 380 5.79 16.10 -28.61
N ILE A 381 5.31 14.85 -28.70
CA ILE A 381 5.23 14.10 -29.96
C ILE A 381 4.32 14.79 -30.96
N ALA A 382 3.14 15.26 -30.53
CA ALA A 382 2.20 15.99 -31.36
C ALA A 382 2.85 17.26 -31.94
N ARG A 383 3.57 18.02 -31.12
CA ARG A 383 4.29 19.23 -31.54
C ARG A 383 5.41 18.91 -32.54
N GLU A 384 6.23 17.89 -32.27
CA GLU A 384 7.32 17.48 -33.16
C GLU A 384 6.83 16.99 -34.52
N GLN A 385 5.65 16.34 -34.55
CA GLN A 385 5.05 15.82 -35.76
C GLN A 385 4.10 16.80 -36.46
N ASN A 386 3.88 18.00 -35.86
CA ASN A 386 2.88 18.97 -36.29
C ASN A 386 1.50 18.33 -36.50
N LYS A 387 1.09 17.53 -35.51
CA LYS A 387 -0.20 16.82 -35.49
C LYS A 387 -1.07 17.30 -34.32
N ASP A 388 -2.36 17.01 -34.41
CA ASP A 388 -3.27 17.09 -33.28
C ASP A 388 -2.86 16.12 -32.16
N LEU A 389 -3.23 16.44 -30.91
CA LEU A 389 -2.91 15.64 -29.73
C LEU A 389 -3.47 14.22 -29.83
N LEU A 390 -4.75 14.10 -30.18
CA LEU A 390 -5.41 12.82 -30.29
C LEU A 390 -4.86 12.02 -31.47
N ASP A 391 -4.60 12.68 -32.61
CA ASP A 391 -4.05 12.02 -33.80
C ASP A 391 -2.64 11.49 -33.52
N ALA A 392 -1.78 12.25 -32.86
CA ALA A 392 -0.45 11.78 -32.47
C ALA A 392 -0.52 10.54 -31.56
N PHE A 393 -1.45 10.53 -30.61
CA PHE A 393 -1.66 9.43 -29.68
C PHE A 393 -2.20 8.17 -30.36
N LEU A 394 -3.30 8.32 -31.13
CA LEU A 394 -3.95 7.18 -31.78
C LEU A 394 -3.12 6.62 -32.94
N ASP A 395 -2.44 7.47 -33.72
CA ASP A 395 -1.59 7.02 -34.81
C ASP A 395 -0.42 6.16 -34.30
N LEU A 396 0.25 6.62 -33.23
CA LEU A 396 1.31 5.83 -32.59
C LEU A 396 0.77 4.49 -32.07
N ALA A 397 -0.36 4.53 -31.37
CA ALA A 397 -0.95 3.32 -30.83
C ALA A 397 -1.39 2.34 -31.93
N LEU A 398 -1.99 2.83 -33.03
CA LEU A 398 -2.40 2.01 -34.18
C LEU A 398 -1.21 1.42 -34.93
N GLU A 399 -0.15 2.21 -35.13
CA GLU A 399 1.10 1.76 -35.75
C GLU A 399 1.69 0.56 -34.98
N GLU A 400 1.58 0.57 -33.67
CA GLU A 400 2.09 -0.47 -32.77
C GLU A 400 1.03 -1.48 -32.33
N ASN A 401 -0.04 -1.65 -33.10
CA ASN A 401 -1.10 -2.64 -32.83
C ASN A 401 -1.75 -2.48 -31.44
N LEU A 402 -1.86 -1.24 -30.96
CA LEU A 402 -2.31 -0.84 -29.62
C LEU A 402 -1.45 -1.39 -28.47
N GLU A 403 -0.20 -1.76 -28.74
CA GLU A 403 0.76 -2.33 -27.77
C GLU A 403 1.69 -1.28 -27.15
N THR A 404 1.71 -0.04 -27.67
CA THR A 404 2.45 1.06 -27.03
C THR A 404 2.04 1.15 -25.57
N GLU A 405 2.99 1.00 -24.66
CA GLU A 405 2.75 1.22 -23.23
C GLU A 405 2.96 2.70 -22.92
N PHE A 406 1.87 3.35 -22.53
CA PHE A 406 1.87 4.72 -22.06
C PHE A 406 1.93 4.76 -20.53
N GLU A 407 2.43 5.87 -19.99
CA GLU A 407 2.51 6.13 -18.55
C GLU A 407 1.88 7.49 -18.23
N ARG A 408 0.92 7.50 -17.31
CA ARG A 408 0.30 8.72 -16.82
C ARG A 408 1.01 9.20 -15.55
N ARG A 409 1.62 10.38 -15.60
CA ARG A 409 2.38 10.98 -14.48
C ARG A 409 1.63 12.16 -13.87
N GLU A 410 0.53 11.90 -13.21
CA GLU A 410 -0.34 12.96 -12.67
C GLU A 410 -0.31 13.06 -11.15
N VAL A 411 0.21 12.03 -10.49
CA VAL A 411 0.17 11.89 -9.04
C VAL A 411 1.59 11.68 -8.52
N ASN A 412 2.00 12.48 -7.53
CA ASN A 412 3.31 12.41 -6.88
C ASN A 412 4.50 12.49 -7.86
N SER A 413 4.33 13.23 -8.95
CA SER A 413 5.34 13.40 -10.01
C SER A 413 6.07 14.75 -9.96
N ASP A 414 5.64 15.68 -9.11
CA ASP A 414 6.33 16.94 -8.83
C ASP A 414 7.38 16.73 -7.73
N GLU A 415 8.65 16.67 -8.12
CA GLU A 415 9.76 16.40 -7.21
C GLU A 415 9.89 17.44 -6.08
N ALA A 416 9.58 18.71 -6.34
CA ALA A 416 9.66 19.75 -5.31
C ALA A 416 8.55 19.57 -4.25
N ALA A 417 7.34 19.24 -4.69
CA ALA A 417 6.23 18.91 -3.80
C ALA A 417 6.53 17.65 -2.98
N MET A 418 7.03 16.62 -3.65
CA MET A 418 7.38 15.35 -2.99
C MET A 418 8.53 15.52 -2.00
N THR A 419 9.54 16.32 -2.32
CA THR A 419 10.61 16.65 -1.37
C THR A 419 10.04 17.27 -0.10
N ALA A 420 9.16 18.28 -0.23
CA ALA A 420 8.52 18.91 0.92
C ALA A 420 7.67 17.93 1.75
N LEU A 421 6.94 17.03 1.09
CA LEU A 421 6.11 16.03 1.76
C LEU A 421 6.95 14.95 2.45
N LEU A 422 7.97 14.41 1.79
CA LEU A 422 8.77 13.30 2.31
C LEU A 422 9.71 13.72 3.45
N THR A 423 10.20 14.97 3.43
CA THR A 423 11.07 15.50 4.49
C THR A 423 10.29 16.07 5.67
N SER A 424 8.98 16.32 5.51
CA SER A 424 8.15 16.86 6.59
C SER A 424 8.13 15.92 7.83
N PRO A 425 8.22 16.46 9.05
CA PRO A 425 7.99 15.69 10.27
C PRO A 425 6.50 15.40 10.55
N TYR A 426 5.60 16.01 9.80
CA TYR A 426 4.14 15.93 9.98
C TYR A 426 3.47 14.90 9.07
N THR A 427 4.26 14.14 8.31
CA THR A 427 3.79 13.09 7.41
C THR A 427 4.38 11.74 7.79
N VAL A 428 3.69 10.68 7.43
CA VAL A 428 4.15 9.30 7.60
C VAL A 428 4.35 8.67 6.23
N ILE A 429 5.57 8.21 5.93
CA ILE A 429 5.85 7.49 4.69
C ILE A 429 5.20 6.11 4.76
N GLY A 430 4.46 5.74 3.71
CA GLY A 430 3.77 4.45 3.64
C GLY A 430 2.61 4.47 2.67
N GLN A 431 1.62 3.63 2.95
CA GLN A 431 0.45 3.39 2.09
C GLN A 431 0.86 2.76 0.75
N SER A 432 1.51 1.60 0.84
CA SER A 432 1.89 0.85 -0.35
C SER A 432 0.70 0.25 -1.10
N ASP A 433 -0.44 0.10 -0.42
CA ASP A 433 -1.56 -0.70 -0.90
C ASP A 433 -1.13 -2.12 -1.33
N GLY A 434 -0.08 -2.68 -0.68
CA GLY A 434 0.42 -4.03 -0.98
C GLY A 434 -0.70 -5.06 -0.86
N GLY A 435 -0.85 -5.93 -1.88
CA GLY A 435 -1.98 -6.85 -1.98
C GLY A 435 -3.20 -6.27 -2.70
N ALA A 436 -3.27 -4.93 -2.90
CA ALA A 436 -4.30 -4.26 -3.66
C ALA A 436 -3.86 -3.93 -5.08
N HIS A 437 -4.83 -3.69 -5.96
CA HIS A 437 -4.62 -3.21 -7.33
C HIS A 437 -3.59 -4.05 -8.11
N VAL A 438 -3.53 -5.33 -7.77
CA VAL A 438 -2.47 -6.26 -8.19
C VAL A 438 -2.33 -6.40 -9.69
N VAL A 439 -3.38 -6.09 -10.46
CA VAL A 439 -3.38 -6.22 -11.93
C VAL A 439 -2.69 -5.04 -12.64
N PHE A 440 -2.48 -3.89 -11.96
CA PHE A 440 -1.91 -2.69 -12.59
C PHE A 440 -0.94 -1.87 -11.73
N ARG A 441 -0.80 -2.16 -10.40
CA ARG A 441 0.12 -1.45 -9.50
C ARG A 441 1.18 -2.36 -8.91
N THR A 442 2.30 -1.74 -8.50
CA THR A 442 3.43 -2.38 -7.79
C THR A 442 3.94 -1.49 -6.66
N ASP A 443 3.03 -0.76 -6.00
CA ASP A 443 3.38 0.28 -5.03
C ASP A 443 4.05 -0.27 -3.77
N TYR A 444 3.95 -1.58 -3.50
CA TYR A 444 4.71 -2.29 -2.45
C TYR A 444 6.24 -2.14 -2.59
N SER A 445 6.74 -1.69 -3.75
CA SER A 445 8.16 -1.39 -3.96
C SER A 445 8.60 0.00 -3.47
N TYR A 446 7.70 0.72 -2.78
CA TYR A 446 7.92 2.09 -2.32
C TYR A 446 9.18 2.27 -1.46
N SER A 447 9.53 1.27 -0.67
CA SER A 447 10.67 1.30 0.23
C SER A 447 12.00 1.33 -0.52
N THR A 448 12.16 0.43 -1.49
CA THR A 448 13.36 0.38 -2.35
C THR A 448 13.43 1.58 -3.28
N TYR A 449 12.27 2.11 -3.73
CA TYR A 449 12.19 3.35 -4.48
C TYR A 449 12.61 4.57 -3.63
N LEU A 450 12.18 4.66 -2.37
CA LEU A 450 12.61 5.72 -1.46
C LEU A 450 14.13 5.71 -1.29
N LEU A 451 14.71 4.52 -1.03
CA LEU A 451 16.14 4.37 -0.78
C LEU A 451 16.99 4.63 -2.03
N SER A 452 16.53 4.23 -3.22
CA SER A 452 17.25 4.49 -4.47
C SER A 452 17.06 5.92 -4.96
N HIS A 453 15.82 6.31 -5.23
CA HIS A 453 15.53 7.58 -5.90
C HIS A 453 15.70 8.78 -4.97
N TRP A 454 15.03 8.78 -3.82
CA TRP A 454 15.02 9.96 -2.96
C TRP A 454 16.25 10.11 -2.06
N VAL A 455 16.81 8.97 -1.58
CA VAL A 455 17.99 9.00 -0.71
C VAL A 455 19.27 9.06 -1.54
N ARG A 456 19.48 8.09 -2.45
CA ARG A 456 20.75 7.98 -3.18
C ARG A 456 20.89 8.95 -4.35
N GLU A 457 19.82 9.11 -5.17
CA GLU A 457 19.90 9.89 -6.41
C GLU A 457 19.58 11.37 -6.20
N LYS A 458 18.56 11.66 -5.38
CA LYS A 458 18.11 13.05 -5.12
C LYS A 458 18.66 13.64 -3.83
N GLU A 459 19.19 12.83 -2.94
CA GLU A 459 19.83 13.24 -1.68
C GLU A 459 18.97 14.19 -0.82
N ILE A 460 17.62 14.02 -0.85
CA ILE A 460 16.68 14.89 -0.12
C ILE A 460 16.69 14.64 1.40
N MET A 461 17.15 13.48 1.84
CA MET A 461 17.25 13.08 3.25
C MET A 461 18.39 12.07 3.44
N SER A 462 18.88 11.96 4.68
CA SER A 462 19.90 10.96 5.02
C SER A 462 19.33 9.54 4.97
N LEU A 463 20.21 8.56 4.80
CA LEU A 463 19.83 7.14 4.89
C LEU A 463 19.22 6.82 6.25
N GLU A 464 19.83 7.35 7.31
CA GLU A 464 19.39 7.15 8.69
C GLU A 464 17.95 7.67 8.91
N ASP A 465 17.62 8.83 8.33
CA ASP A 465 16.27 9.41 8.42
C ASP A 465 15.26 8.60 7.62
N ALA A 466 15.63 8.14 6.42
CA ALA A 466 14.77 7.27 5.61
C ALA A 466 14.46 5.94 6.32
N ILE A 467 15.49 5.28 6.87
CA ILE A 467 15.30 4.03 7.64
C ILE A 467 14.41 4.30 8.86
N ARG A 468 14.64 5.38 9.62
CA ARG A 468 13.78 5.75 10.75
C ARG A 468 12.32 5.91 10.33
N LYS A 469 12.05 6.60 9.22
CA LYS A 469 10.70 6.83 8.68
C LYS A 469 10.01 5.54 8.23
N LEU A 470 10.77 4.54 7.74
CA LEU A 470 10.27 3.25 7.28
C LEU A 470 10.13 2.20 8.40
N THR A 471 10.72 2.40 9.58
CA THR A 471 10.83 1.36 10.61
C THR A 471 10.34 1.84 11.97
N PHE A 472 11.08 2.69 12.66
CA PHE A 472 10.75 3.15 14.02
C PHE A 472 9.48 3.99 14.07
N VAL A 473 9.25 4.87 13.08
CA VAL A 473 8.06 5.73 13.06
C VAL A 473 6.79 4.88 13.01
N PRO A 474 6.59 3.97 12.01
CA PRO A 474 5.41 3.12 12.01
C PRO A 474 5.35 2.19 13.23
N ALA A 475 6.45 1.62 13.71
CA ALA A 475 6.46 0.81 14.93
C ALA A 475 5.89 1.57 16.13
N SER A 476 6.38 2.80 16.33
CA SER A 476 5.94 3.70 17.41
C SER A 476 4.45 4.02 17.32
N LEU A 477 3.94 4.29 16.12
CA LEU A 477 2.56 4.69 15.90
C LEU A 477 1.58 3.54 16.13
N PHE A 478 1.92 2.32 15.67
CA PHE A 478 1.10 1.12 15.87
C PHE A 478 1.30 0.47 17.25
N GLY A 479 2.24 0.97 18.06
CA GLY A 479 2.49 0.46 19.42
C GLY A 479 3.29 -0.84 19.44
N PHE A 480 4.10 -1.11 18.43
CA PHE A 480 5.04 -2.23 18.44
C PHE A 480 6.26 -1.85 19.30
N SER A 481 6.34 -2.40 20.49
CA SER A 481 7.42 -2.10 21.46
C SER A 481 8.68 -2.92 21.24
N ASP A 482 8.60 -3.97 20.42
CA ASP A 482 9.66 -4.96 20.27
C ASP A 482 10.35 -4.97 18.90
N ARG A 483 10.03 -4.03 18.01
CA ARG A 483 10.57 -3.96 16.63
C ARG A 483 10.76 -2.55 16.11
N GLY A 484 11.36 -2.39 14.92
CA GLY A 484 11.61 -1.11 14.28
C GLY A 484 12.94 -0.45 14.64
N LEU A 485 13.72 -1.09 15.53
CA LEU A 485 15.08 -0.67 15.91
C LEU A 485 16.04 -1.86 15.96
N VAL A 486 17.32 -1.64 15.62
CA VAL A 486 18.40 -2.61 15.86
C VAL A 486 18.95 -2.35 17.26
N ARG A 487 18.39 -3.04 18.27
CA ARG A 487 18.81 -2.93 19.69
C ARG A 487 18.66 -4.25 20.41
N PRO A 488 19.51 -4.55 21.41
CA PRO A 488 19.31 -5.72 22.25
C PRO A 488 17.90 -5.76 22.85
N GLY A 489 17.29 -6.96 22.83
CA GLY A 489 15.91 -7.21 23.27
C GLY A 489 14.86 -7.08 22.18
N MET A 490 15.13 -6.38 21.07
CA MET A 490 14.21 -6.26 19.93
C MET A 490 14.13 -7.55 19.12
N ALA A 491 13.01 -7.77 18.45
CA ALA A 491 12.88 -8.82 17.46
C ALA A 491 13.93 -8.64 16.36
N ALA A 492 14.55 -9.73 15.95
CA ALA A 492 15.55 -9.69 14.90
C ALA A 492 14.86 -9.69 13.51
N ASP A 493 14.11 -8.62 13.25
CA ASP A 493 13.55 -8.27 11.96
C ASP A 493 14.52 -7.30 11.31
N LEU A 494 15.27 -7.76 10.30
CA LEU A 494 16.39 -7.01 9.74
C LEU A 494 16.36 -7.05 8.20
N MET A 495 16.81 -5.96 7.60
CA MET A 495 17.15 -5.87 6.19
C MET A 495 18.64 -5.59 6.04
N VAL A 496 19.33 -6.44 5.27
CA VAL A 496 20.76 -6.25 4.93
C VAL A 496 20.86 -5.97 3.44
N PHE A 497 21.41 -4.81 3.09
CA PHE A 497 21.39 -4.34 1.71
C PHE A 497 22.63 -3.53 1.33
N ASP A 498 22.92 -3.49 0.03
CA ASP A 498 23.91 -2.63 -0.56
C ASP A 498 23.29 -1.24 -0.87
N PRO A 499 23.71 -0.17 -0.19
CA PRO A 499 23.17 1.17 -0.41
C PRO A 499 23.50 1.74 -1.80
N ALA A 500 24.53 1.22 -2.47
CA ALA A 500 24.91 1.66 -3.81
C ALA A 500 24.01 1.08 -4.91
N THR A 501 23.46 -0.10 -4.71
CA THR A 501 22.73 -0.82 -5.76
C THR A 501 21.25 -1.03 -5.46
N ILE A 502 20.80 -0.83 -4.20
CA ILE A 502 19.38 -1.04 -3.84
C ILE A 502 18.46 -0.23 -4.75
N SER A 503 17.52 -0.91 -5.40
CA SER A 503 16.45 -0.30 -6.21
C SER A 503 15.36 -1.31 -6.56
N PRO A 504 14.13 -0.85 -6.90
CA PRO A 504 13.16 -1.72 -7.56
C PRO A 504 13.66 -2.04 -8.98
N LEU A 505 13.41 -3.27 -9.44
CA LEU A 505 13.61 -3.67 -10.84
C LEU A 505 12.43 -3.24 -11.69
N GLU A 506 12.53 -3.39 -13.02
CA GLU A 506 11.41 -3.15 -13.91
C GLU A 506 10.21 -4.07 -13.59
N PRO A 507 8.98 -3.53 -13.58
CA PRO A 507 7.80 -4.35 -13.37
C PRO A 507 7.55 -5.30 -14.53
N GLY A 508 7.19 -6.53 -14.19
CA GLY A 508 6.75 -7.58 -15.12
C GLY A 508 5.37 -8.09 -14.77
N GLU A 509 5.09 -9.31 -15.23
CA GLU A 509 3.83 -10.02 -14.97
C GLU A 509 4.12 -11.39 -14.35
N ALA A 510 3.17 -11.88 -13.56
CA ALA A 510 3.17 -13.22 -12.99
C ALA A 510 1.76 -13.82 -13.03
N HIS A 511 1.68 -15.14 -13.10
CA HIS A 511 0.44 -15.92 -13.03
C HIS A 511 0.49 -16.82 -11.80
N ASP A 512 0.68 -16.20 -10.62
CA ASP A 512 0.94 -16.88 -9.34
C ASP A 512 -0.16 -16.67 -8.30
N LEU A 513 -1.28 -16.06 -8.70
CA LEU A 513 -2.49 -16.04 -7.90
C LEU A 513 -3.24 -17.38 -8.01
N PRO A 514 -4.08 -17.76 -7.01
CA PRO A 514 -4.94 -18.93 -7.10
C PRO A 514 -5.73 -18.97 -8.41
N GLY A 515 -5.87 -20.16 -9.00
CA GLY A 515 -6.48 -20.31 -10.33
C GLY A 515 -5.60 -19.87 -11.50
N GLY A 516 -4.34 -19.47 -11.27
CA GLY A 516 -3.44 -18.97 -12.31
C GLY A 516 -3.76 -17.55 -12.77
N ALA A 517 -4.52 -16.80 -11.99
CA ALA A 517 -4.86 -15.43 -12.31
C ALA A 517 -3.59 -14.53 -12.34
N LYS A 518 -3.62 -13.56 -13.24
CA LYS A 518 -2.50 -12.67 -13.55
C LYS A 518 -2.40 -11.53 -12.54
N ARG A 519 -1.17 -11.15 -12.20
CA ARG A 519 -0.86 -9.91 -11.50
C ARG A 519 0.43 -9.24 -11.98
N ARG A 520 0.61 -7.97 -11.62
CA ARG A 520 1.89 -7.28 -11.77
C ARG A 520 2.91 -7.81 -10.76
N LYS A 521 4.16 -7.91 -11.19
CA LYS A 521 5.30 -8.36 -10.42
C LYS A 521 6.41 -7.33 -10.50
N GLN A 522 6.95 -6.92 -9.35
CA GLN A 522 8.18 -6.12 -9.31
C GLN A 522 9.09 -6.67 -8.22
N LEU A 523 10.32 -7.01 -8.59
CA LEU A 523 11.36 -7.44 -7.68
C LEU A 523 12.28 -6.28 -7.34
N ALA A 524 13.20 -6.49 -6.42
CA ALA A 524 14.25 -5.54 -6.08
C ALA A 524 15.64 -6.16 -6.31
N GLN A 525 16.63 -5.29 -6.48
CA GLN A 525 18.05 -5.62 -6.38
C GLN A 525 18.68 -4.94 -5.19
N GLY A 526 19.89 -5.36 -4.81
CA GLY A 526 20.67 -4.77 -3.73
C GLY A 526 20.26 -5.20 -2.32
N ILE A 527 19.23 -6.04 -2.14
CA ILE A 527 18.91 -6.66 -0.85
C ILE A 527 19.58 -8.04 -0.80
N GLU A 528 20.56 -8.18 0.12
CA GLU A 528 21.28 -9.44 0.31
C GLU A 528 20.48 -10.41 1.20
N TRP A 529 19.97 -9.90 2.34
CA TRP A 529 19.17 -10.72 3.24
C TRP A 529 18.00 -9.94 3.85
N THR A 530 16.85 -10.59 3.91
CA THR A 530 15.73 -10.19 4.76
C THR A 530 15.60 -11.22 5.88
N VAL A 531 15.75 -10.78 7.12
CA VAL A 531 15.66 -11.60 8.32
C VAL A 531 14.37 -11.27 9.04
N VAL A 532 13.61 -12.29 9.44
CA VAL A 532 12.35 -12.15 10.18
C VAL A 532 12.42 -13.02 11.42
N ASN A 533 12.17 -12.42 12.58
CA ASN A 533 12.26 -13.11 13.89
C ASN A 533 13.54 -13.98 14.02
N GLY A 534 14.67 -13.46 13.52
CA GLY A 534 15.99 -14.09 13.63
C GLY A 534 16.31 -15.18 12.61
N GLN A 535 15.45 -15.43 11.64
CA GLN A 535 15.71 -16.39 10.57
C GLN A 535 15.79 -15.70 9.21
N VAL A 536 16.70 -16.11 8.37
CA VAL A 536 16.87 -15.58 7.02
C VAL A 536 15.70 -16.04 6.15
N LEU A 537 14.75 -15.15 5.90
CA LEU A 537 13.58 -15.42 5.06
C LEU A 537 13.93 -15.38 3.57
N MET A 538 14.66 -14.32 3.17
CA MET A 538 15.06 -14.10 1.78
C MET A 538 16.57 -13.95 1.70
N GLU A 539 17.18 -14.56 0.71
CA GLU A 539 18.58 -14.39 0.35
C GLU A 539 18.67 -14.02 -1.13
N ARG A 540 19.18 -12.83 -1.44
CA ARG A 540 19.34 -12.31 -2.82
C ARG A 540 18.08 -12.50 -3.67
N GLY A 541 16.93 -12.12 -3.11
CA GLY A 541 15.64 -12.25 -3.78
C GLY A 541 15.12 -13.68 -3.92
N LYS A 542 15.65 -14.65 -3.18
CA LYS A 542 15.15 -16.04 -3.16
C LYS A 542 14.67 -16.41 -1.75
N HIS A 543 13.48 -16.98 -1.68
CA HIS A 543 12.94 -17.50 -0.42
C HIS A 543 13.72 -18.74 0.01
N THR A 544 14.11 -18.79 1.28
CA THR A 544 14.94 -19.87 1.85
C THR A 544 14.15 -21.10 2.26
N GLY A 545 12.82 -21.05 2.22
CA GLY A 545 11.92 -22.14 2.62
C GLY A 545 11.42 -22.05 4.07
N VAL A 546 11.86 -21.06 4.86
CA VAL A 546 11.40 -20.86 6.25
C VAL A 546 10.21 -19.91 6.33
N TYR A 547 9.39 -20.07 7.39
CA TYR A 547 8.20 -19.24 7.64
C TYR A 547 8.24 -18.73 9.09
N PRO A 548 9.13 -17.78 9.41
CA PRO A 548 9.37 -17.32 10.77
C PRO A 548 8.41 -16.21 11.22
N GLY A 549 7.56 -15.71 10.34
CA GLY A 549 6.61 -14.63 10.61
C GLY A 549 5.61 -14.99 11.70
N LYS A 550 5.07 -13.97 12.34
CA LYS A 550 4.05 -14.06 13.40
C LYS A 550 3.03 -12.96 13.25
N VAL A 551 1.87 -13.13 13.88
CA VAL A 551 0.93 -12.04 14.08
C VAL A 551 1.56 -11.03 15.05
N ALA A 552 1.88 -9.84 14.55
CA ALA A 552 2.41 -8.76 15.37
C ALA A 552 1.23 -8.08 16.11
N ARG A 553 1.13 -8.38 17.41
CA ARG A 553 0.04 -7.90 18.27
C ARG A 553 0.44 -6.60 18.95
N SER A 554 -0.50 -5.66 19.12
CA SER A 554 -0.21 -4.46 19.91
C SER A 554 -0.01 -4.83 21.37
N SER A 555 1.08 -4.33 22.00
CA SER A 555 1.29 -4.52 23.43
C SER A 555 0.21 -3.78 24.23
N SER A 556 -0.29 -4.40 25.31
CA SER A 556 -1.09 -3.68 26.31
C SER A 556 -0.23 -2.63 27.02
N ALA A 557 -0.77 -1.44 27.28
CA ALA A 557 -0.10 -0.40 28.06
C ALA A 557 0.28 -0.83 29.50
N ALA A 558 -0.07 -2.05 29.91
CA ALA A 558 0.18 -2.59 31.24
C ALA A 558 1.55 -3.30 31.41
N GLN A 559 2.41 -3.28 30.38
CA GLN A 559 3.76 -3.86 30.45
C GLN A 559 4.87 -2.81 30.25
N GLN A 560 4.58 -1.54 30.52
CA GLN A 560 5.60 -0.48 30.64
C GLN A 560 5.83 -0.08 32.08
#